data_8069912b23138517fc3671c18da772e3
#
_entry.id   8069912b23138517fc3671c18da772e3
#
_cell.length_a   1.000
_cell.length_b   1.000
_cell.length_c   1.000
_cell.angle_alpha   90.00
_cell.angle_beta   90.00
_cell.angle_gamma   90.00
#
_symmetry.space_group_name_H-M   'P 1'
#
loop_
_entity.id
_entity.type
_entity.pdbx_description
1 polymer ?
#
loop_
_entity_poly.entity_id
_entity_poly.type
_entity_poly.pdbx_seq_one_letter_code
_entity_poly.pdbx_strand_id
1 'polypeptide(L)'
;MPKGYWIARIDVHDPESYKQYIEAGQAAYARYNAKFLVRSGKYDAVEGEGRSRNVVIEFPSFDDARACYESPEYARARPFRQKAATGEIILVEGV
;
A
#
# COMPACT_ATOMS: atom_id res chain seq x y z
N MET A 1 -17.62 -6.35 12.61
CA MET A 1 -16.25 -5.88 12.87
C MET A 1 -15.82 -4.93 11.75
N PRO A 2 -15.31 -3.75 12.10
CA PRO A 2 -14.83 -2.84 11.07
C PRO A 2 -13.63 -3.43 10.32
N LYS A 3 -13.55 -3.11 9.05
CA LYS A 3 -12.39 -3.47 8.23
C LYS A 3 -11.23 -2.55 8.54
N GLY A 4 -10.03 -2.95 8.16
CA GLY A 4 -8.85 -2.10 8.21
C GLY A 4 -8.38 -1.79 6.81
N TYR A 5 -7.72 -0.65 6.64
CA TYR A 5 -7.28 -0.22 5.32
C TYR A 5 -5.86 0.32 5.34
N TRP A 6 -5.14 0.04 4.27
CA TRP A 6 -3.96 0.83 3.93
C TRP A 6 -4.38 1.84 2.88
N ILE A 7 -4.04 3.10 3.13
CA ILE A 7 -4.23 4.15 2.13
C ILE A 7 -2.85 4.66 1.77
N ALA A 8 -2.45 4.44 0.53
CA ALA A 8 -1.12 4.80 0.05
C ALA A 8 -1.23 5.84 -1.05
N ARG A 9 -0.43 6.90 -0.94
CA ARG A 9 -0.31 7.94 -1.96
C ARG A 9 1.17 8.06 -2.29
N ILE A 10 1.51 7.73 -3.52
CA ILE A 10 2.90 7.44 -3.91
C ILE A 10 3.26 8.17 -5.20
N ASP A 11 4.48 8.70 -5.24
CA ASP A 11 5.12 9.16 -6.48
C ASP A 11 6.30 8.25 -6.76
N VAL A 12 6.24 7.51 -7.85
CA VAL A 12 7.30 6.57 -8.23
C VAL A 12 8.32 7.30 -9.09
N HIS A 13 9.60 7.26 -8.69
CA HIS A 13 10.69 7.84 -9.48
C HIS A 13 11.67 6.81 -10.00
N ASP A 14 11.56 5.54 -9.58
CA ASP A 14 12.34 4.43 -10.11
C ASP A 14 11.42 3.25 -10.37
N PRO A 15 10.84 3.17 -11.58
CA PRO A 15 9.86 2.11 -11.89
C PRO A 15 10.41 0.70 -11.76
N GLU A 16 11.70 0.49 -12.05
CA GLU A 16 12.29 -0.85 -11.96
C GLU A 16 12.32 -1.36 -10.52
N SER A 17 12.80 -0.53 -9.59
CA SER A 17 12.81 -0.90 -8.18
C SER A 17 11.39 -1.02 -7.63
N TYR A 18 10.47 -0.18 -8.10
CA TYR A 18 9.09 -0.26 -7.64
C TYR A 18 8.43 -1.55 -8.10
N LYS A 19 8.76 -2.03 -9.28
CA LYS A 19 8.29 -3.33 -9.76
C LYS A 19 8.74 -4.46 -8.84
N GLN A 20 9.98 -4.40 -8.37
CA GLN A 20 10.51 -5.36 -7.41
C GLN A 20 9.73 -5.29 -6.09
N TYR A 21 9.35 -4.08 -5.65
CA TYR A 21 8.52 -3.90 -4.49
C TYR A 21 7.16 -4.60 -4.65
N ILE A 22 6.52 -4.41 -5.78
CA ILE A 22 5.22 -5.02 -6.05
C ILE A 22 5.32 -6.55 -5.97
N GLU A 23 6.34 -7.12 -6.59
CA GLU A 23 6.54 -8.57 -6.58
C GLU A 23 6.82 -9.09 -5.17
N ALA A 24 7.71 -8.42 -4.44
CA ALA A 24 8.09 -8.85 -3.09
C ALA A 24 6.94 -8.73 -2.10
N GLY A 25 6.04 -7.78 -2.29
CA GLY A 25 4.93 -7.54 -1.38
C GLY A 25 3.81 -8.57 -1.46
N GLN A 26 3.74 -9.34 -2.54
CA GLN A 26 2.62 -10.25 -2.76
C GLN A 26 2.46 -11.29 -1.66
N ALA A 27 3.56 -11.80 -1.12
CA ALA A 27 3.52 -12.79 -0.05
C ALA A 27 2.83 -12.23 1.20
N ALA A 28 3.11 -10.98 1.56
CA ALA A 28 2.48 -10.34 2.70
C ALA A 28 0.97 -10.18 2.48
N TYR A 29 0.58 -9.69 1.32
CA TYR A 29 -0.83 -9.47 1.01
C TYR A 29 -1.61 -10.78 1.01
N ALA A 30 -1.04 -11.84 0.46
CA ALA A 30 -1.70 -13.15 0.46
C ALA A 30 -1.89 -13.68 1.87
N ARG A 31 -0.87 -13.53 2.73
CA ARG A 31 -0.92 -14.03 4.09
C ARG A 31 -2.00 -13.36 4.94
N TYR A 32 -2.23 -12.07 4.73
CA TYR A 32 -3.15 -11.29 5.57
C TYR A 32 -4.48 -10.99 4.89
N ASN A 33 -4.80 -11.68 3.80
CA ASN A 33 -6.09 -11.57 3.11
C ASN A 33 -6.36 -10.15 2.63
N ALA A 34 -5.34 -9.51 2.09
CA ALA A 34 -5.45 -8.16 1.54
C ALA A 34 -6.28 -8.17 0.26
N LYS A 35 -7.16 -7.18 0.13
CA LYS A 35 -7.98 -7.02 -1.05
C LYS A 35 -7.75 -5.61 -1.58
N PHE A 36 -7.23 -5.49 -2.80
CA PHE A 36 -7.03 -4.19 -3.42
C PHE A 36 -8.36 -3.63 -3.92
N LEU A 37 -8.75 -2.49 -3.39
CA LEU A 37 -9.95 -1.78 -3.82
C LEU A 37 -9.62 -0.72 -4.86
N VAL A 38 -8.45 -0.07 -4.71
CA VAL A 38 -7.92 0.90 -5.67
C VAL A 38 -6.46 0.55 -5.88
N ARG A 39 -6.06 0.43 -7.14
CA ARG A 39 -4.68 0.09 -7.48
C ARG A 39 -4.20 1.00 -8.61
N SER A 40 -3.85 2.24 -8.26
CA SER A 40 -3.31 3.20 -9.22
C SER A 40 -4.22 3.43 -10.42
N GLY A 41 -5.52 3.56 -10.16
CA GLY A 41 -6.48 3.84 -11.22
C GLY A 41 -6.50 5.31 -11.62
N LYS A 42 -7.42 5.63 -12.51
CA LYS A 42 -7.66 7.01 -12.93
C LYS A 42 -7.97 7.88 -11.70
N TYR A 43 -7.39 9.04 -11.64
CA TYR A 43 -7.57 9.93 -10.50
C TYR A 43 -7.66 11.38 -10.94
N ASP A 44 -8.16 12.24 -10.06
CA ASP A 44 -8.25 13.67 -10.28
C ASP A 44 -8.01 14.37 -8.95
N ALA A 45 -6.93 15.11 -8.83
CA ALA A 45 -6.61 15.87 -7.64
C ALA A 45 -7.37 17.21 -7.66
N VAL A 46 -8.60 17.17 -7.20
CA VAL A 46 -9.50 18.32 -7.27
C VAL A 46 -9.11 19.45 -6.33
N GLU A 47 -8.35 19.16 -5.28
CA GLU A 47 -7.76 20.13 -4.38
C GLU A 47 -6.39 19.63 -3.96
N GLY A 48 -5.44 20.55 -3.85
CA GLY A 48 -4.07 20.20 -3.48
C GLY A 48 -3.32 19.56 -4.63
N GLU A 49 -2.12 19.08 -4.34
CA GLU A 49 -1.24 18.55 -5.38
C GLU A 49 -1.52 17.11 -5.76
N GLY A 50 -1.97 16.29 -4.83
CA GLY A 50 -2.16 14.87 -5.09
C GLY A 50 -0.87 14.14 -5.42
N ARG A 51 -0.98 12.85 -5.71
CA ARG A 51 0.13 12.01 -6.17
C ARG A 51 -0.36 11.11 -7.26
N SER A 52 0.55 10.61 -8.11
CA SER A 52 0.17 9.87 -9.31
C SER A 52 -0.31 8.46 -9.05
N ARG A 53 0.15 7.83 -7.94
CA ARG A 53 -0.24 6.46 -7.63
C ARG A 53 -1.01 6.42 -6.31
N ASN A 54 -2.27 6.04 -6.39
CA ASN A 54 -3.16 5.97 -5.23
C ASN A 54 -3.61 4.52 -5.07
N VAL A 55 -3.44 3.98 -3.86
CA VAL A 55 -3.74 2.57 -3.58
C VAL A 55 -4.56 2.50 -2.31
N VAL A 56 -5.63 1.70 -2.34
CA VAL A 56 -6.41 1.39 -1.14
C VAL A 56 -6.50 -0.12 -1.03
N ILE A 57 -6.05 -0.65 0.10
CA ILE A 57 -6.08 -2.08 0.36
C ILE A 57 -6.94 -2.33 1.58
N GLU A 58 -7.88 -3.27 1.46
CA GLU A 58 -8.77 -3.67 2.54
C GLU A 58 -8.25 -4.93 3.20
N PHE A 59 -8.32 -4.96 4.53
CA PHE A 59 -7.99 -6.13 5.36
C PHE A 59 -9.18 -6.47 6.23
N PRO A 60 -9.28 -7.71 6.72
CA PRO A 60 -10.41 -8.09 7.57
C PRO A 60 -10.58 -7.23 8.81
N SER A 61 -9.48 -6.65 9.33
CA SER A 61 -9.52 -5.79 10.51
C SER A 61 -8.36 -4.82 10.49
N PHE A 62 -8.41 -3.82 11.34
CA PHE A 62 -7.28 -2.89 11.54
C PHE A 62 -6.04 -3.65 12.02
N ASP A 63 -6.22 -4.62 12.94
CA ASP A 63 -5.12 -5.40 13.46
C ASP A 63 -4.43 -6.20 12.34
N ASP A 64 -5.20 -6.75 11.40
CA ASP A 64 -4.64 -7.44 10.25
C ASP A 64 -3.87 -6.50 9.33
N ALA A 65 -4.38 -5.29 9.11
CA ALA A 65 -3.70 -4.28 8.31
C ALA A 65 -2.34 -3.92 8.94
N ARG A 66 -2.31 -3.75 10.26
CA ARG A 66 -1.07 -3.46 10.98
C ARG A 66 -0.12 -4.66 10.95
N ALA A 67 -0.63 -5.85 11.19
CA ALA A 67 0.18 -7.06 11.19
C ALA A 67 0.84 -7.29 9.83
N CYS A 68 0.13 -7.01 8.74
CA CYS A 68 0.68 -7.11 7.40
C CYS A 68 1.86 -6.14 7.24
N TYR A 69 1.70 -4.90 7.65
CA TYR A 69 2.77 -3.90 7.53
C TYR A 69 4.00 -4.29 8.35
N GLU A 70 3.79 -4.87 9.53
CA GLU A 70 4.86 -5.25 10.44
C GLU A 70 5.42 -6.64 10.16
N SER A 71 4.88 -7.36 9.18
CA SER A 71 5.27 -8.73 8.88
C SER A 71 6.68 -8.83 8.30
N PRO A 72 7.36 -9.99 8.48
CA PRO A 72 8.64 -10.21 7.82
C PRO A 72 8.54 -10.18 6.30
N GLU A 73 7.41 -10.65 5.76
CA GLU A 73 7.18 -10.64 4.32
C GLU A 73 7.18 -9.21 3.78
N TYR A 74 6.47 -8.29 4.45
CA TYR A 74 6.46 -6.90 3.99
C TYR A 74 7.80 -6.21 4.25
N ALA A 75 8.49 -6.57 5.33
CA ALA A 75 9.80 -6.01 5.64
C ALA A 75 10.79 -6.24 4.51
N ARG A 76 10.67 -7.36 3.77
CA ARG A 76 11.51 -7.63 2.60
C ARG A 76 11.17 -6.74 1.42
N ALA A 77 9.92 -6.34 1.29
CA ALA A 77 9.48 -5.50 0.18
C ALA A 77 9.77 -4.02 0.41
N ARG A 78 9.65 -3.56 1.64
CA ARG A 78 9.74 -2.14 2.00
C ARG A 78 10.96 -1.41 1.46
N PRO A 79 12.18 -1.96 1.54
CA PRO A 79 13.36 -1.23 1.04
C PRO A 79 13.27 -0.88 -0.45
N PHE A 80 12.65 -1.74 -1.26
CA PHE A 80 12.48 -1.46 -2.69
C PHE A 80 11.58 -0.24 -2.90
N ARG A 81 10.51 -0.11 -2.11
CA ARG A 81 9.63 1.05 -2.20
C ARG A 81 10.33 2.32 -1.71
N GLN A 82 11.02 2.24 -0.57
CA GLN A 82 11.70 3.41 -0.01
C GLN A 82 12.74 3.97 -0.95
N LYS A 83 13.41 3.10 -1.70
CA LYS A 83 14.40 3.49 -2.70
C LYS A 83 13.75 4.07 -3.96
N ALA A 84 12.57 3.58 -4.31
CA ALA A 84 11.95 3.82 -5.62
C ALA A 84 10.91 4.94 -5.62
N ALA A 85 10.44 5.38 -4.45
CA ALA A 85 9.26 6.23 -4.39
C ALA A 85 9.27 7.13 -3.16
N THR A 86 8.48 8.18 -3.27
CA THR A 86 8.20 9.10 -2.17
C THR A 86 6.69 9.07 -1.93
N GLY A 87 6.27 9.12 -0.68
CA GLY A 87 4.84 9.14 -0.40
C GLY A 87 4.51 8.76 1.03
N GLU A 88 3.24 8.53 1.25
CA GLU A 88 2.70 8.16 2.56
C GLU A 88 1.89 6.89 2.47
N ILE A 89 1.98 6.09 3.52
CA ILE A 89 1.07 4.97 3.75
C ILE A 89 0.49 5.16 5.12
N ILE A 90 -0.81 5.21 5.23
CA ILE A 90 -1.48 5.24 6.52
C ILE A 90 -2.36 4.01 6.69
N LEU A 91 -2.49 3.59 7.93
CA LEU A 91 -3.40 2.52 8.31
C LEU A 91 -4.59 3.17 9.00
N VAL A 92 -5.80 2.80 8.60
CA VAL A 92 -7.00 3.41 9.17
C VAL A 92 -8.09 2.37 9.31
N GLU A 93 -8.86 2.48 10.38
CA GLU A 93 -10.00 1.59 10.58
C GLU A 93 -11.22 2.14 9.87
N GLY A 94 -12.00 1.23 9.27
CA GLY A 94 -13.25 1.58 8.61
C GLY A 94 -14.40 1.76 9.56
N VAL A 95 -15.55 2.08 9.01
CA VAL A 95 -16.79 2.27 9.79
C VAL A 95 -17.44 0.94 10.16
#